data_bcb7b119fa89243fbf5b0a5ce0b29e06
#
_entry.id   bcb7b119fa89243fbf5b0a5ce0b29e06
#
_cell.length_a   1.000
_cell.length_b   1.000
_cell.length_c   1.000
_cell.angle_alpha   90.00
_cell.angle_beta   90.00
_cell.angle_gamma   90.00
#
_symmetry.space_group_name_H-M   'P 1'
#
loop_
_entity.id
_entity.type
_entity.pdbx_description
1 polymer ?
#
loop_
_entity_poly.entity_id
_entity_poly.type
_entity_poly.pdbx_seq_one_letter_code
_entity_poly.pdbx_strand_id
1 'polypeptide(L)'
;MDTQYTRQRCALQPRSSKLPDNQRTRNTLFIQPEKVTEELSAHLEEAGVTIHAYGDTGILCDKNTGRQHHARHGKDELCRLFRPPPSCRVLDERSPIALLKAVRNDREIAGIHAAMQRDGVALVKFLKWLEEAVSAGNETEISVDKKLHEFRAAQPLYMGESFDTIAGYKEHGAIVHYEATPATDVPLKPEGFLLLDSGAQYLDGTTDITRTIALGKLTEEEKTDYTLILKGHIDLAMAVFPEGTRGAQLDVTGPHAIWQHHMNFLHGTGHGVGHFLNVHEGPQSIRMNENPVTLRPGMVTSNEPGRL
;
A
#
# COMPACT_ATOMS: atom_id res chain seq x y z
N MET A 1 26.20 0.71 -0.71
CA MET A 1 25.97 -0.69 -1.11
C MET A 1 24.55 -0.75 -1.63
N ASP A 2 24.42 -0.70 -2.95
CA ASP A 2 23.12 -0.71 -3.65
C ASP A 2 22.44 -2.06 -3.47
N THR A 3 21.49 -2.15 -2.57
CA THR A 3 20.53 -3.24 -2.56
C THR A 3 19.37 -2.85 -3.45
N GLN A 4 19.55 -2.99 -4.75
CA GLN A 4 18.43 -3.05 -5.68
C GLN A 4 17.59 -4.29 -5.31
N TYR A 5 16.53 -4.06 -4.54
CA TYR A 5 15.43 -5.02 -4.43
C TYR A 5 14.75 -5.08 -5.79
N THR A 6 15.22 -5.96 -6.65
CA THR A 6 14.53 -6.29 -7.89
C THR A 6 13.16 -6.82 -7.52
N ARG A 7 12.11 -6.04 -7.83
CA ARG A 7 10.70 -6.45 -7.77
C ARG A 7 10.54 -7.72 -8.59
N GLN A 8 10.51 -8.86 -7.92
CA GLN A 8 10.43 -10.14 -8.60
C GLN A 8 8.98 -10.60 -8.57
N ARG A 9 8.40 -10.62 -9.76
CA ARG A 9 7.00 -10.97 -9.99
C ARG A 9 6.80 -12.48 -9.83
N CYS A 10 5.93 -12.89 -8.90
CA CYS A 10 5.34 -14.21 -8.88
C CYS A 10 3.99 -14.15 -9.56
N ALA A 11 3.74 -15.02 -10.52
CA ALA A 11 2.42 -15.17 -11.13
C ALA A 11 1.71 -16.37 -10.50
N LEU A 12 0.72 -16.12 -9.63
CA LEU A 12 -0.23 -17.12 -9.17
C LEU A 12 -1.42 -17.12 -10.13
N GLN A 13 -1.70 -18.25 -10.75
CA GLN A 13 -2.95 -18.44 -11.50
C GLN A 13 -3.91 -19.31 -10.69
N PRO A 14 -4.91 -18.72 -10.01
CA PRO A 14 -5.97 -19.51 -9.42
C PRO A 14 -6.88 -20.03 -10.52
N ARG A 15 -7.10 -21.32 -10.56
CA ARG A 15 -8.13 -21.96 -11.39
C ARG A 15 -9.42 -22.05 -10.59
N SER A 16 -10.37 -21.16 -10.81
CA SER A 16 -11.76 -21.41 -10.48
C SER A 16 -12.56 -21.59 -11.77
N SER A 17 -12.75 -22.82 -12.21
CA SER A 17 -13.84 -23.15 -13.12
C SER A 17 -14.73 -24.12 -12.39
N LYS A 18 -16.05 -23.87 -12.38
CA LYS A 18 -17.06 -24.88 -12.05
C LYS A 18 -16.93 -26.01 -13.06
N LEU A 19 -16.14 -27.04 -12.72
CA LEU A 19 -16.04 -28.29 -13.43
C LEU A 19 -16.70 -29.37 -12.54
N PRO A 20 -17.27 -30.42 -13.16
CA PRO A 20 -17.89 -31.50 -12.42
C PRO A 20 -16.89 -32.19 -11.49
N ASP A 21 -17.40 -32.77 -10.45
CA ASP A 21 -16.86 -33.21 -9.16
C ASP A 21 -15.59 -34.09 -9.12
N ASN A 22 -14.79 -34.22 -10.18
CA ASN A 22 -13.68 -35.17 -10.22
C ASN A 22 -12.33 -34.60 -10.71
N GLN A 23 -12.16 -33.29 -10.80
CA GLN A 23 -10.83 -32.71 -11.09
C GLN A 23 -10.44 -31.74 -9.98
N ARG A 24 -9.59 -32.18 -9.04
CA ARG A 24 -8.90 -31.34 -8.08
C ARG A 24 -8.27 -30.16 -8.84
N THR A 25 -8.67 -28.95 -8.50
CA THR A 25 -8.05 -27.72 -9.00
C THR A 25 -6.56 -27.73 -8.64
N ARG A 26 -5.68 -27.93 -9.63
CA ARG A 26 -4.24 -27.82 -9.43
C ARG A 26 -3.87 -26.35 -9.52
N ASN A 27 -3.34 -25.79 -8.44
CA ASN A 27 -2.73 -24.48 -8.45
C ASN A 27 -1.30 -24.63 -9.03
N THR A 28 -0.90 -23.70 -9.90
CA THR A 28 0.43 -23.71 -10.50
C THR A 28 1.13 -22.38 -10.18
N LEU A 29 2.30 -22.47 -9.57
CA LEU A 29 3.18 -21.33 -9.31
C LEU A 29 4.34 -21.35 -10.30
N PHE A 30 4.53 -20.27 -11.05
CA PHE A 30 5.69 -20.04 -11.89
C PHE A 30 6.66 -19.12 -11.16
N ILE A 31 7.84 -19.63 -10.83
CA ILE A 31 8.84 -18.92 -10.04
C ILE A 31 10.24 -19.30 -10.52
N GLN A 32 11.22 -18.43 -10.30
CA GLN A 32 12.62 -18.77 -10.52
C GLN A 32 13.05 -19.86 -9.54
N PRO A 33 13.57 -21.01 -10.02
CA PRO A 33 13.86 -22.17 -9.17
C PRO A 33 14.81 -21.85 -8.01
N GLU A 34 15.78 -20.98 -8.22
CA GLU A 34 16.75 -20.55 -7.20
C GLU A 34 16.17 -19.82 -6.00
N LYS A 35 14.90 -19.45 -6.06
CA LYS A 35 14.16 -18.80 -4.95
C LYS A 35 13.34 -19.77 -4.12
N VAL A 36 13.28 -21.02 -4.54
CA VAL A 36 12.48 -22.05 -3.89
C VAL A 36 13.41 -22.95 -3.07
N THR A 37 13.32 -22.84 -1.76
CA THR A 37 14.01 -23.77 -0.85
C THR A 37 13.29 -25.12 -0.84
N GLU A 38 13.98 -26.20 -0.42
CA GLU A 38 13.36 -27.51 -0.29
C GLU A 38 12.16 -27.50 0.68
N GLU A 39 12.27 -26.75 1.78
CA GLU A 39 11.19 -26.57 2.76
C GLU A 39 9.98 -25.87 2.14
N LEU A 40 10.20 -24.79 1.37
CA LEU A 40 9.13 -24.08 0.68
C LEU A 40 8.48 -24.96 -0.39
N SER A 41 9.27 -25.75 -1.14
CA SER A 41 8.73 -26.69 -2.12
C SER A 41 7.80 -27.71 -1.48
N ALA A 42 8.24 -28.34 -0.40
CA ALA A 42 7.45 -29.31 0.34
C ALA A 42 6.14 -28.71 0.88
N HIS A 43 6.21 -27.51 1.45
CA HIS A 43 5.02 -26.81 1.95
C HIS A 43 4.02 -26.46 0.83
N LEU A 44 4.50 -25.99 -0.31
CA LEU A 44 3.65 -25.67 -1.47
C LEU A 44 3.01 -26.92 -2.10
N GLU A 45 3.76 -28.02 -2.18
CA GLU A 45 3.25 -29.31 -2.65
C GLU A 45 2.16 -29.87 -1.72
N GLU A 46 2.35 -29.79 -0.41
CA GLU A 46 1.34 -30.16 0.59
C GLU A 46 0.06 -29.32 0.43
N ALA A 47 0.21 -28.02 0.11
CA ALA A 47 -0.89 -27.12 -0.20
C ALA A 47 -1.53 -27.36 -1.58
N GLY A 48 -1.07 -28.36 -2.34
CA GLY A 48 -1.58 -28.71 -3.68
C GLY A 48 -1.14 -27.75 -4.79
N VAL A 49 -0.02 -27.03 -4.56
CA VAL A 49 0.58 -26.13 -5.54
C VAL A 49 1.69 -26.86 -6.30
N THR A 50 1.62 -26.86 -7.63
CA THR A 50 2.70 -27.37 -8.51
C THR A 50 3.62 -26.24 -8.92
N ILE A 51 4.92 -26.41 -8.71
CA ILE A 51 5.94 -25.41 -9.05
C ILE A 51 6.47 -25.67 -10.46
N HIS A 52 6.60 -24.62 -11.26
CA HIS A 52 7.22 -24.61 -12.57
C HIS A 52 8.23 -23.47 -12.68
N ALA A 53 9.23 -23.64 -13.55
CA ALA A 53 10.15 -22.53 -13.85
C ALA A 53 9.39 -21.35 -14.46
N TYR A 54 9.83 -20.14 -14.14
CA TYR A 54 9.16 -18.90 -14.62
C TYR A 54 9.09 -18.85 -16.16
N GLY A 55 10.10 -19.38 -16.86
CA GLY A 55 10.12 -19.49 -18.32
C GLY A 55 9.10 -20.46 -18.94
N ASP A 56 8.53 -21.35 -18.13
CA ASP A 56 7.58 -22.38 -18.63
C ASP A 56 6.13 -21.87 -18.72
N THR A 57 5.89 -20.61 -18.41
CA THR A 57 4.54 -19.98 -18.48
C THR A 57 3.92 -20.17 -19.87
N GLY A 58 4.71 -20.06 -20.95
CA GLY A 58 4.28 -20.27 -22.33
C GLY A 58 3.78 -21.69 -22.64
N ILE A 59 4.47 -22.69 -22.11
CA ILE A 59 4.22 -24.11 -22.41
C ILE A 59 2.88 -24.59 -21.86
N LEU A 60 2.46 -24.08 -20.72
CA LEU A 60 1.20 -24.49 -20.08
C LEU A 60 -0.03 -23.90 -20.75
N CYS A 61 0.10 -22.76 -21.41
CA CYS A 61 -0.99 -22.17 -22.16
C CYS A 61 -1.23 -22.87 -23.51
N ASP A 62 -0.20 -23.34 -24.16
CA ASP A 62 -0.31 -24.09 -25.41
C ASP A 62 -1.02 -25.44 -25.25
N LYS A 63 -0.89 -26.08 -24.09
CA LYS A 63 -1.51 -27.40 -23.79
C LYS A 63 -2.99 -27.31 -23.35
N ASN A 64 -3.54 -26.11 -23.13
CA ASN A 64 -4.90 -25.92 -22.64
C ASN A 64 -5.84 -25.34 -23.70
N THR A 65 -5.93 -25.95 -24.86
CA THR A 65 -6.92 -25.63 -25.90
C THR A 65 -8.34 -25.72 -25.30
N GLY A 66 -9.11 -24.63 -25.36
CA GLY A 66 -10.51 -24.56 -24.95
C GLY A 66 -10.77 -23.94 -23.56
N ARG A 67 -9.77 -23.38 -22.88
CA ARG A 67 -9.96 -22.72 -21.59
C ARG A 67 -9.97 -21.19 -21.72
N GLN A 68 -10.76 -20.54 -20.85
CA GLN A 68 -10.77 -19.08 -20.75
C GLN A 68 -9.55 -18.62 -19.97
N HIS A 69 -8.82 -17.65 -20.51
CA HIS A 69 -7.68 -17.02 -19.85
C HIS A 69 -8.04 -15.57 -19.53
N HIS A 70 -7.92 -15.20 -18.24
CA HIS A 70 -8.02 -13.81 -17.83
C HIS A 70 -6.66 -13.15 -17.99
N ALA A 71 -6.55 -12.23 -18.94
CA ALA A 71 -5.36 -11.43 -19.15
C ALA A 71 -5.72 -9.94 -19.12
N ARG A 72 -4.87 -9.13 -18.52
CA ARG A 72 -5.04 -7.68 -18.50
C ARG A 72 -4.55 -7.12 -19.83
N HIS A 73 -5.46 -6.54 -20.62
CA HIS A 73 -5.10 -5.95 -21.91
C HIS A 73 -4.08 -4.81 -21.74
N GLY A 74 -2.95 -4.90 -22.42
CA GLY A 74 -2.08 -3.75 -22.71
C GLY A 74 -1.05 -3.33 -21.67
N LYS A 75 -0.98 -3.89 -20.46
CA LYS A 75 -0.02 -3.47 -19.42
C LYS A 75 0.87 -4.55 -18.82
N ASP A 76 0.58 -5.82 -19.05
CA ASP A 76 1.39 -6.89 -18.50
C ASP A 76 2.40 -7.39 -19.53
N GLU A 77 3.67 -7.43 -19.11
CA GLU A 77 4.77 -8.04 -19.88
C GLU A 77 4.44 -9.48 -20.29
N LEU A 78 3.63 -10.18 -19.51
CA LEU A 78 3.10 -11.50 -19.81
C LEU A 78 2.23 -11.50 -21.09
N CYS A 79 1.42 -10.47 -21.34
CA CYS A 79 0.64 -10.36 -22.57
C CYS A 79 1.51 -10.12 -23.81
N ARG A 80 2.72 -9.57 -23.65
CA ARG A 80 3.68 -9.41 -24.76
C ARG A 80 4.44 -10.69 -25.06
N LEU A 81 4.66 -11.54 -24.06
CA LEU A 81 5.29 -12.85 -24.19
C LEU A 81 4.30 -13.94 -24.59
N PHE A 82 3.00 -13.67 -24.41
CA PHE A 82 1.91 -14.60 -24.64
C PHE A 82 1.10 -14.19 -25.89
N ARG A 83 1.25 -14.93 -26.97
CA ARG A 83 0.21 -14.99 -28.01
C ARG A 83 -0.65 -16.21 -27.72
N PRO A 84 -1.83 -16.05 -27.10
CA PRO A 84 -2.71 -17.19 -26.90
C PRO A 84 -3.08 -17.78 -28.25
N PRO A 85 -3.22 -19.13 -28.35
CA PRO A 85 -3.67 -19.75 -29.57
C PRO A 85 -4.98 -19.12 -30.06
N PRO A 86 -5.25 -19.05 -31.37
CA PRO A 86 -6.49 -18.47 -31.91
C PRO A 86 -7.78 -19.10 -31.35
N SER A 87 -7.68 -20.32 -30.83
CA SER A 87 -8.77 -21.03 -30.14
C SER A 87 -9.06 -20.57 -28.71
N CYS A 88 -8.21 -19.73 -28.13
CA CYS A 88 -8.40 -19.21 -26.77
C CYS A 88 -9.20 -17.91 -26.81
N ARG A 89 -10.26 -17.85 -26.00
CA ARG A 89 -10.97 -16.61 -25.74
C ARG A 89 -10.23 -15.82 -24.64
N VAL A 90 -9.67 -14.70 -25.01
CA VAL A 90 -9.10 -13.73 -24.06
C VAL A 90 -10.25 -12.89 -23.49
N LEU A 91 -10.36 -12.84 -22.16
CA LEU A 91 -11.28 -11.95 -21.46
C LEU A 91 -10.46 -10.74 -20.97
N ASP A 92 -10.83 -9.56 -21.48
CA ASP A 92 -10.25 -8.30 -21.03
C ASP A 92 -10.97 -7.83 -19.75
N GLU A 93 -10.61 -8.45 -18.63
CA GLU A 93 -11.19 -8.18 -17.33
C GLU A 93 -10.10 -7.92 -16.30
N ARG A 94 -10.47 -7.26 -15.20
CA ARG A 94 -9.55 -7.10 -14.06
C ARG A 94 -9.16 -8.47 -13.52
N SER A 95 -7.88 -8.64 -13.18
CA SER A 95 -7.40 -9.89 -12.57
C SER A 95 -8.20 -10.21 -11.29
N PRO A 96 -8.77 -11.40 -11.16
CA PRO A 96 -9.46 -11.81 -9.94
C PRO A 96 -8.52 -11.87 -8.74
N ILE A 97 -7.23 -12.01 -8.94
CA ILE A 97 -6.20 -12.04 -7.90
C ILE A 97 -6.21 -10.73 -7.09
N ALA A 98 -6.40 -9.58 -7.75
CA ALA A 98 -6.41 -8.29 -7.07
C ALA A 98 -7.52 -8.24 -6.00
N LEU A 99 -8.72 -8.74 -6.31
CA LEU A 99 -9.82 -8.77 -5.35
C LEU A 99 -9.61 -9.83 -4.26
N LEU A 100 -9.07 -11.01 -4.62
CA LEU A 100 -8.77 -12.07 -3.66
C LEU A 100 -7.71 -11.63 -2.64
N LYS A 101 -6.71 -10.85 -3.09
CA LYS A 101 -5.70 -10.26 -2.20
C LYS A 101 -6.24 -9.13 -1.33
N ALA A 102 -7.18 -8.34 -1.84
CA ALA A 102 -7.70 -7.17 -1.15
C ALA A 102 -8.51 -7.53 0.11
N VAL A 103 -9.26 -8.63 0.07
CA VAL A 103 -10.02 -9.14 1.22
C VAL A 103 -9.12 -10.04 2.04
N ARG A 104 -8.63 -9.53 3.16
CA ARG A 104 -7.68 -10.21 4.05
C ARG A 104 -8.37 -11.30 4.85
N ASN A 105 -7.68 -12.41 5.03
CA ASN A 105 -8.09 -13.45 5.98
C ASN A 105 -7.72 -13.07 7.42
N ASP A 106 -8.20 -13.85 8.40
CA ASP A 106 -8.00 -13.54 9.82
C ASP A 106 -6.51 -13.49 10.23
N ARG A 107 -5.65 -14.29 9.59
CA ARG A 107 -4.19 -14.28 9.87
C ARG A 107 -3.54 -13.02 9.33
N GLU A 108 -3.88 -12.61 8.11
CA GLU A 108 -3.41 -11.35 7.52
C GLU A 108 -3.87 -10.15 8.34
N ILE A 109 -5.13 -10.14 8.79
CA ILE A 109 -5.68 -9.08 9.67
C ILE A 109 -4.90 -9.03 10.98
N ALA A 110 -4.69 -10.17 11.64
CA ALA A 110 -3.91 -10.24 12.87
C ALA A 110 -2.46 -9.76 12.67
N GLY A 111 -1.84 -10.12 11.53
CA GLY A 111 -0.52 -9.67 11.16
C GLY A 111 -0.45 -8.15 10.97
N ILE A 112 -1.41 -7.57 10.24
CA ILE A 112 -1.48 -6.11 10.04
C ILE A 112 -1.64 -5.39 11.39
N HIS A 113 -2.50 -5.87 12.28
CA HIS A 113 -2.63 -5.30 13.63
C HIS A 113 -1.31 -5.34 14.40
N ALA A 114 -0.58 -6.47 14.35
CA ALA A 114 0.71 -6.61 15.00
C ALA A 114 1.78 -5.69 14.37
N ALA A 115 1.80 -5.55 13.04
CA ALA A 115 2.67 -4.63 12.32
C ALA A 115 2.40 -3.18 12.72
N MET A 116 1.13 -2.76 12.74
CA MET A 116 0.72 -1.41 13.16
C MET A 116 1.10 -1.11 14.62
N GLN A 117 1.03 -2.09 15.52
CA GLN A 117 1.47 -1.91 16.91
C GLN A 117 2.99 -1.68 16.99
N ARG A 118 3.80 -2.49 16.28
CA ARG A 118 5.26 -2.33 16.25
C ARG A 118 5.66 -1.00 15.64
N ASP A 119 5.07 -0.64 14.52
CA ASP A 119 5.35 0.63 13.86
C ASP A 119 4.90 1.82 14.71
N GLY A 120 3.76 1.70 15.39
CA GLY A 120 3.28 2.68 16.37
C GLY A 120 4.27 2.88 17.52
N VAL A 121 4.92 1.82 18.01
CA VAL A 121 5.98 1.93 19.03
C VAL A 121 7.20 2.67 18.49
N ALA A 122 7.62 2.38 17.25
CA ALA A 122 8.72 3.09 16.59
C ALA A 122 8.40 4.58 16.44
N LEU A 123 7.19 4.87 15.96
CA LEU A 123 6.74 6.26 15.73
C LEU A 123 6.61 7.05 17.06
N VAL A 124 6.09 6.45 18.13
CA VAL A 124 6.01 7.13 19.44
C VAL A 124 7.39 7.43 20.01
N LYS A 125 8.35 6.51 19.88
CA LYS A 125 9.75 6.77 20.27
C LYS A 125 10.37 7.89 19.43
N PHE A 126 10.10 7.90 18.14
CA PHE A 126 10.54 8.96 17.24
C PHE A 126 9.93 10.31 17.63
N LEU A 127 8.63 10.41 17.85
CA LEU A 127 7.96 11.65 18.23
C LEU A 127 8.52 12.23 19.54
N LYS A 128 8.77 11.36 20.52
CA LYS A 128 9.41 11.78 21.78
C LYS A 128 10.83 12.32 21.55
N TRP A 129 11.63 11.64 20.74
CA TRP A 129 12.97 12.10 20.39
C TRP A 129 12.93 13.41 19.60
N LEU A 130 12.00 13.56 18.65
CA LEU A 130 11.87 14.74 17.79
C LEU A 130 11.63 16.03 18.60
N GLU A 131 10.81 15.95 19.66
CA GLU A 131 10.51 17.09 20.54
C GLU A 131 11.78 17.70 21.16
N GLU A 132 12.68 16.85 21.62
CA GLU A 132 13.96 17.27 22.21
C GLU A 132 14.96 17.71 21.11
N ALA A 133 15.01 16.96 20.01
CA ALA A 133 15.98 17.15 18.92
C ALA A 133 15.75 18.47 18.15
N VAL A 134 14.50 18.82 17.86
CA VAL A 134 14.18 20.10 17.19
C VAL A 134 14.56 21.28 18.07
N SER A 135 14.37 21.17 19.38
CA SER A 135 14.78 22.23 20.33
C SER A 135 16.30 22.40 20.38
N ALA A 136 17.07 21.35 20.13
CA ALA A 136 18.53 21.42 20.04
C ALA A 136 19.03 22.05 18.73
N GLY A 137 18.22 22.10 17.65
CA GLY A 137 18.48 22.88 16.44
C GLY A 137 19.43 22.24 15.43
N ASN A 138 19.67 20.94 15.48
CA ASN A 138 20.62 20.24 14.60
C ASN A 138 19.95 19.31 13.58
N GLU A 139 18.62 19.23 13.56
CA GLU A 139 17.89 18.28 12.73
C GLU A 139 17.44 18.92 11.42
N THR A 140 17.40 18.09 10.38
CA THR A 140 16.92 18.42 9.03
C THR A 140 15.88 17.40 8.58
N GLU A 141 15.20 17.62 7.44
CA GLU A 141 14.25 16.67 6.85
C GLU A 141 14.91 15.30 6.62
N ILE A 142 16.13 15.26 6.08
CA ILE A 142 16.88 14.01 5.87
C ILE A 142 17.27 13.34 7.19
N SER A 143 17.65 14.12 8.20
CA SER A 143 18.10 13.55 9.46
C SER A 143 16.96 12.90 10.24
N VAL A 144 15.77 13.48 10.20
CA VAL A 144 14.58 12.91 10.87
C VAL A 144 14.08 11.67 10.17
N ASP A 145 14.14 11.60 8.82
CA ASP A 145 13.86 10.37 8.08
C ASP A 145 14.80 9.24 8.53
N LYS A 146 16.10 9.47 8.52
CA LYS A 146 17.10 8.49 8.99
C LYS A 146 16.83 8.03 10.42
N LYS A 147 16.41 8.94 11.28
CA LYS A 147 16.13 8.62 12.69
C LYS A 147 14.89 7.76 12.84
N LEU A 148 13.84 8.02 12.07
CA LEU A 148 12.66 7.18 12.04
C LEU A 148 12.99 5.76 11.54
N HIS A 149 13.78 5.67 10.49
CA HIS A 149 14.30 4.40 9.98
C HIS A 149 15.01 3.58 11.07
N GLU A 150 15.89 4.21 11.89
CA GLU A 150 16.56 3.52 13.02
C GLU A 150 15.56 2.93 14.02
N PHE A 151 14.50 3.66 14.38
CA PHE A 151 13.48 3.17 15.31
C PHE A 151 12.65 2.02 14.72
N ARG A 152 12.36 2.06 13.41
CA ARG A 152 11.66 0.99 12.68
C ARG A 152 12.53 -0.24 12.51
N ALA A 153 13.80 -0.07 12.12
CA ALA A 153 14.75 -1.17 11.95
C ALA A 153 15.01 -1.95 13.26
N ALA A 154 14.81 -1.31 14.41
CA ALA A 154 14.89 -1.96 15.70
C ALA A 154 13.66 -2.81 16.07
N GLN A 155 12.59 -2.78 15.28
CA GLN A 155 11.38 -3.56 15.54
C GLN A 155 11.51 -4.99 14.96
N PRO A 156 10.92 -5.99 15.64
CA PRO A 156 10.88 -7.35 15.11
C PRO A 156 10.18 -7.42 13.75
N LEU A 157 10.63 -8.31 12.88
CA LEU A 157 10.07 -8.60 11.56
C LEU A 157 10.15 -7.44 10.55
N TYR A 158 10.91 -6.38 10.87
CA TYR A 158 11.14 -5.28 9.92
C TYR A 158 11.97 -5.76 8.72
N MET A 159 11.55 -5.36 7.51
CA MET A 159 12.15 -5.77 6.24
C MET A 159 12.55 -4.60 5.34
N GLY A 160 12.25 -3.38 5.74
CA GLY A 160 12.52 -2.16 4.98
C GLY A 160 11.35 -1.19 5.02
N GLU A 161 11.53 -0.02 4.44
CA GLU A 161 10.46 0.96 4.28
C GLU A 161 9.44 0.47 3.23
N SER A 162 8.16 0.81 3.42
CA SER A 162 7.11 0.50 2.44
C SER A 162 7.11 1.46 1.25
N PHE A 163 7.63 2.66 1.45
CA PHE A 163 7.89 3.71 0.46
C PHE A 163 8.93 4.69 1.02
N ASP A 164 9.50 5.53 0.15
CA ASP A 164 10.46 6.55 0.55
C ASP A 164 9.75 7.60 1.43
N THR A 165 10.31 7.86 2.62
CA THR A 165 9.69 8.74 3.61
C THR A 165 9.54 10.16 3.07
N ILE A 166 8.35 10.73 3.22
CA ILE A 166 8.06 12.14 2.98
C ILE A 166 8.22 12.86 4.31
N ALA A 167 9.28 13.63 4.46
CA ALA A 167 9.51 14.49 5.63
C ALA A 167 9.55 15.94 5.15
N GLY A 168 8.37 16.55 4.99
CA GLY A 168 8.23 17.90 4.44
C GLY A 168 8.01 18.94 5.53
N TYR A 169 8.97 19.84 5.72
CA TYR A 169 8.87 20.94 6.66
C TYR A 169 8.26 22.17 6.00
N LYS A 170 7.24 22.77 6.63
CA LYS A 170 6.51 23.93 6.12
C LYS A 170 6.06 23.76 4.65
N GLU A 171 6.55 24.61 3.74
CA GLU A 171 6.21 24.63 2.31
C GLU A 171 6.52 23.31 1.61
N HIS A 172 7.51 22.54 2.05
CA HIS A 172 7.80 21.23 1.48
C HIS A 172 6.69 20.22 1.76
N GLY A 173 5.97 20.35 2.87
CA GLY A 173 4.81 19.53 3.18
C GLY A 173 3.64 19.73 2.22
N ALA A 174 3.64 20.79 1.41
CA ALA A 174 2.64 21.04 0.37
C ALA A 174 2.94 20.33 -0.96
N ILE A 175 4.08 19.65 -1.08
CA ILE A 175 4.47 18.94 -2.30
C ILE A 175 4.12 17.46 -2.16
N VAL A 176 3.14 17.01 -2.96
CA VAL A 176 2.75 15.59 -2.99
C VAL A 176 3.95 14.72 -3.39
N HIS A 177 4.23 13.66 -2.61
CA HIS A 177 5.39 12.78 -2.79
C HIS A 177 6.73 13.54 -2.73
N TYR A 178 6.83 14.54 -1.85
CA TYR A 178 8.09 15.22 -1.61
C TYR A 178 9.17 14.24 -1.15
N GLU A 179 10.37 14.39 -1.71
CA GLU A 179 11.56 13.67 -1.30
C GLU A 179 12.69 14.67 -1.04
N ALA A 180 13.16 14.73 0.20
CA ALA A 180 14.26 15.57 0.58
C ALA A 180 15.58 15.05 -0.04
N THR A 181 16.27 15.92 -0.76
CA THR A 181 17.59 15.63 -1.33
C THR A 181 18.65 16.51 -0.64
N PRO A 182 19.95 16.19 -0.75
CA PRO A 182 20.99 17.06 -0.19
C PRO A 182 20.94 18.51 -0.69
N ALA A 183 20.30 18.76 -1.83
CA ALA A 183 20.13 20.10 -2.41
C ALA A 183 18.89 20.84 -1.90
N THR A 184 17.87 20.11 -1.42
CA THR A 184 16.59 20.67 -0.96
C THR A 184 16.41 20.55 0.55
N ASP A 185 17.25 19.79 1.24
CA ASP A 185 17.20 19.55 2.67
C ASP A 185 17.27 20.86 3.48
N VAL A 186 16.34 21.03 4.38
CA VAL A 186 16.24 22.24 5.21
C VAL A 186 16.30 21.92 6.70
N PRO A 187 16.89 22.81 7.51
CA PRO A 187 16.92 22.64 8.95
C PRO A 187 15.53 22.85 9.57
N LEU A 188 15.15 21.97 10.48
CA LEU A 188 13.92 22.08 11.26
C LEU A 188 14.08 23.15 12.34
N LYS A 189 13.03 23.92 12.58
CA LYS A 189 12.97 24.94 13.61
C LYS A 189 11.77 24.70 14.52
N PRO A 190 11.76 25.18 15.79
CA PRO A 190 10.64 25.03 16.71
C PRO A 190 9.47 25.95 16.34
N GLU A 191 8.97 25.84 15.11
CA GLU A 191 7.83 26.58 14.55
C GLU A 191 7.24 25.84 13.36
N GLY A 192 5.94 26.04 13.09
CA GLY A 192 5.25 25.46 11.93
C GLY A 192 5.05 23.95 12.03
N PHE A 193 4.72 23.33 10.91
CA PHE A 193 4.48 21.89 10.81
C PHE A 193 5.61 21.14 10.11
N LEU A 194 5.84 19.91 10.56
CA LEU A 194 6.48 18.85 9.81
C LEU A 194 5.39 17.86 9.37
N LEU A 195 5.18 17.71 8.07
CA LEU A 195 4.44 16.60 7.49
C LEU A 195 5.39 15.40 7.42
N LEU A 196 5.04 14.31 8.09
CA LEU A 196 5.79 13.07 8.08
C LEU A 196 4.88 11.95 7.59
N ASP A 197 5.10 11.52 6.35
CA ASP A 197 4.41 10.40 5.74
C ASP A 197 5.39 9.28 5.46
N SER A 198 5.11 8.11 6.01
CA SER A 198 6.09 7.03 6.07
C SER A 198 5.44 5.70 6.40
N GLY A 199 6.11 4.62 6.07
CA GLY A 199 5.62 3.28 6.36
C GLY A 199 6.72 2.23 6.31
N ALA A 200 6.41 1.04 6.79
CA ALA A 200 7.34 -0.07 6.83
C ALA A 200 6.73 -1.36 6.29
N GLN A 201 7.59 -2.21 5.74
CA GLN A 201 7.32 -3.59 5.44
C GLN A 201 7.73 -4.44 6.64
N TYR A 202 6.76 -5.10 7.24
CA TYR A 202 6.98 -6.18 8.20
C TYR A 202 6.60 -7.51 7.54
N LEU A 203 7.22 -8.63 7.91
CA LEU A 203 6.88 -9.94 7.32
C LEU A 203 5.39 -10.28 7.38
N ASP A 204 4.67 -9.72 8.35
CA ASP A 204 3.26 -9.98 8.62
C ASP A 204 2.34 -8.78 8.33
N GLY A 205 2.84 -7.72 7.70
CA GLY A 205 2.02 -6.58 7.31
C GLY A 205 2.79 -5.41 6.72
N THR A 206 2.08 -4.52 6.07
CA THR A 206 2.59 -3.26 5.53
C THR A 206 1.93 -2.11 6.28
N THR A 207 2.71 -1.11 6.69
CA THR A 207 2.19 0.11 7.31
C THR A 207 2.31 1.31 6.37
N ASP A 208 1.43 2.27 6.58
CA ASP A 208 1.31 3.52 5.86
C ASP A 208 0.72 4.52 6.85
N ILE A 209 1.54 5.45 7.33
CA ILE A 209 1.20 6.33 8.46
C ILE A 209 1.67 7.74 8.17
N THR A 210 0.74 8.67 8.08
CA THR A 210 1.03 10.11 8.02
C THR A 210 0.79 10.78 9.36
N ARG A 211 1.65 11.70 9.74
CA ARG A 211 1.46 12.63 10.88
C ARG A 211 1.89 14.03 10.48
N THR A 212 1.01 14.99 10.76
CA THR A 212 1.35 16.43 10.72
C THR A 212 1.68 16.89 12.12
N ILE A 213 2.95 17.21 12.35
CA ILE A 213 3.54 17.41 13.67
C ILE A 213 3.83 18.88 13.86
N ALA A 214 3.26 19.49 14.91
CA ALA A 214 3.61 20.84 15.32
C ALA A 214 5.01 20.84 15.95
N LEU A 215 5.98 21.52 15.34
CA LEU A 215 7.33 21.63 15.89
C LEU A 215 7.48 22.78 16.90
N GLY A 216 6.45 23.60 17.04
CA GLY A 216 6.43 24.74 17.97
C GLY A 216 5.22 25.63 17.75
N LYS A 217 5.45 26.97 17.77
CA LYS A 217 4.36 27.93 17.61
C LYS A 217 3.72 27.85 16.23
N LEU A 218 2.40 27.74 16.21
CA LEU A 218 1.57 27.73 15.00
C LEU A 218 0.80 29.05 14.85
N THR A 219 0.51 29.43 13.61
CA THR A 219 -0.45 30.48 13.28
C THR A 219 -1.89 30.00 13.49
N GLU A 220 -2.84 30.93 13.55
CA GLU A 220 -4.26 30.58 13.63
C GLU A 220 -4.79 29.93 12.34
N GLU A 221 -4.21 30.25 11.19
CA GLU A 221 -4.52 29.59 9.93
C GLU A 221 -4.08 28.12 9.96
N GLU A 222 -2.84 27.82 10.32
CA GLU A 222 -2.34 26.44 10.44
C GLU A 222 -3.20 25.60 11.39
N LYS A 223 -3.61 26.16 12.54
CA LYS A 223 -4.50 25.46 13.49
C LYS A 223 -5.89 25.20 12.91
N THR A 224 -6.42 26.16 12.16
CA THR A 224 -7.72 26.03 11.50
C THR A 224 -7.67 24.94 10.46
N ASP A 225 -6.68 24.97 9.58
CA ASP A 225 -6.50 23.99 8.52
C ASP A 225 -6.32 22.57 9.07
N TYR A 226 -5.43 22.42 10.04
CA TYR A 226 -5.24 21.14 10.72
C TYR A 226 -6.56 20.60 11.30
N THR A 227 -7.34 21.49 11.95
CA THR A 227 -8.62 21.09 12.55
C THR A 227 -9.64 20.66 11.49
N LEU A 228 -9.71 21.36 10.36
CA LEU A 228 -10.64 21.04 9.28
C LEU A 228 -10.29 19.70 8.60
N ILE A 229 -9.00 19.46 8.38
CA ILE A 229 -8.53 18.17 7.84
C ILE A 229 -8.79 17.05 8.83
N LEU A 230 -8.51 17.25 10.12
CA LEU A 230 -8.80 16.27 11.16
C LEU A 230 -10.29 15.91 11.23
N LYS A 231 -11.19 16.89 11.05
CA LYS A 231 -12.63 16.61 10.94
C LYS A 231 -12.94 15.65 9.78
N GLY A 232 -12.43 15.92 8.58
CA GLY A 232 -12.63 15.04 7.44
C GLY A 232 -12.07 13.63 7.66
N HIS A 233 -10.90 13.53 8.28
CA HIS A 233 -10.30 12.25 8.67
C HIS A 233 -11.20 11.46 9.65
N ILE A 234 -11.73 12.13 10.67
CA ILE A 234 -12.64 11.53 11.65
C ILE A 234 -13.96 11.12 11.00
N ASP A 235 -14.55 11.99 10.17
CA ASP A 235 -15.82 11.72 9.49
C ASP A 235 -15.72 10.47 8.62
N LEU A 236 -14.64 10.32 7.86
CA LEU A 236 -14.40 9.10 7.08
C LEU A 236 -14.17 7.88 7.98
N ALA A 237 -13.39 8.01 9.06
CA ALA A 237 -13.12 6.91 9.98
C ALA A 237 -14.39 6.41 10.72
N MET A 238 -15.34 7.30 10.95
CA MET A 238 -16.61 7.01 11.61
C MET A 238 -17.74 6.60 10.65
N ALA A 239 -17.49 6.63 9.35
CA ALA A 239 -18.51 6.35 8.36
C ALA A 239 -19.06 4.92 8.48
N VAL A 240 -20.37 4.80 8.63
CA VAL A 240 -21.10 3.53 8.57
C VAL A 240 -21.90 3.51 7.27
N PHE A 241 -21.69 2.48 6.47
CA PHE A 241 -22.26 2.42 5.12
C PHE A 241 -22.76 1.02 4.77
N PRO A 242 -23.75 0.90 3.87
CA PRO A 242 -24.31 -0.38 3.47
C PRO A 242 -23.32 -1.18 2.59
N GLU A 243 -23.51 -2.49 2.56
CA GLU A 243 -22.83 -3.36 1.60
C GLU A 243 -23.07 -2.88 0.16
N GLY A 244 -22.07 -2.99 -0.69
CA GLY A 244 -22.11 -2.50 -2.06
C GLY A 244 -21.66 -1.04 -2.23
N THR A 245 -21.31 -0.35 -1.15
CA THR A 245 -20.78 1.02 -1.21
C THR A 245 -19.39 1.02 -1.85
N ARG A 246 -19.16 1.98 -2.75
CA ARG A 246 -17.88 2.23 -3.42
C ARG A 246 -17.14 3.38 -2.75
N GLY A 247 -15.83 3.39 -2.83
CA GLY A 247 -15.02 4.43 -2.20
C GLY A 247 -15.33 5.85 -2.71
N ALA A 248 -15.72 6.01 -3.98
CA ALA A 248 -16.14 7.31 -4.51
C ALA A 248 -17.36 7.92 -3.79
N GLN A 249 -18.22 7.08 -3.20
CA GLN A 249 -19.37 7.55 -2.43
C GLN A 249 -18.97 8.05 -1.02
N LEU A 250 -17.83 7.60 -0.51
CA LEU A 250 -17.30 8.01 0.80
C LEU A 250 -16.29 9.15 0.69
N ASP A 251 -15.72 9.38 -0.49
CA ASP A 251 -14.66 10.37 -0.70
C ASP A 251 -15.06 11.77 -0.22
N VAL A 252 -16.33 12.14 -0.40
CA VAL A 252 -16.87 13.44 0.03
C VAL A 252 -16.67 13.72 1.53
N THR A 253 -16.59 12.70 2.37
CA THR A 253 -16.42 12.89 3.82
C THR A 253 -15.07 13.51 4.17
N GLY A 254 -14.02 13.20 3.39
CA GLY A 254 -12.69 13.77 3.57
C GLY A 254 -12.64 15.30 3.37
N PRO A 255 -13.00 15.82 2.21
CA PRO A 255 -12.92 17.24 1.91
C PRO A 255 -14.12 18.08 2.40
N HIS A 256 -15.22 17.48 2.87
CA HIS A 256 -16.44 18.20 3.20
C HIS A 256 -16.21 19.41 4.14
N ALA A 257 -15.42 19.25 5.18
CA ALA A 257 -15.16 20.33 6.15
C ALA A 257 -14.39 21.51 5.51
N ILE A 258 -13.40 21.22 4.64
CA ILE A 258 -12.61 22.28 3.99
C ILE A 258 -13.38 22.97 2.85
N TRP A 259 -14.31 22.29 2.19
CA TRP A 259 -15.16 22.91 1.16
C TRP A 259 -15.99 24.08 1.72
N GLN A 260 -16.44 24.00 2.98
CA GLN A 260 -17.17 25.09 3.65
C GLN A 260 -16.31 26.34 3.82
N HIS A 261 -14.99 26.21 3.69
CA HIS A 261 -14.00 27.27 3.74
C HIS A 261 -13.40 27.60 2.37
N HIS A 262 -14.07 27.19 1.28
CA HIS A 262 -13.63 27.40 -0.12
C HIS A 262 -12.26 26.79 -0.45
N MET A 263 -11.89 25.74 0.26
CA MET A 263 -10.64 24.98 0.07
C MET A 263 -10.92 23.60 -0.47
N ASN A 264 -9.94 22.98 -1.11
CA ASN A 264 -10.02 21.62 -1.63
C ASN A 264 -8.63 20.99 -1.68
N PHE A 265 -8.57 19.67 -1.81
CA PHE A 265 -7.40 18.92 -2.24
C PHE A 265 -7.73 18.07 -3.47
N LEU A 266 -6.70 17.74 -4.27
CA LEU A 266 -6.88 17.07 -5.58
C LEU A 266 -6.33 15.65 -5.62
N HIS A 267 -5.70 15.19 -4.54
CA HIS A 267 -5.26 13.79 -4.41
C HIS A 267 -6.40 12.89 -3.94
N GLY A 268 -6.19 11.57 -3.91
CA GLY A 268 -7.18 10.64 -3.35
C GLY A 268 -7.26 10.75 -1.84
N THR A 269 -8.45 10.55 -1.27
CA THR A 269 -8.64 10.52 0.19
C THR A 269 -8.09 9.24 0.81
N GLY A 270 -7.97 8.18 0.01
CA GLY A 270 -7.41 6.91 0.48
C GLY A 270 -7.27 5.88 -0.64
N HIS A 271 -6.48 4.87 -0.37
CA HIS A 271 -6.20 3.76 -1.30
C HIS A 271 -6.15 2.42 -0.55
N GLY A 272 -6.21 1.32 -1.30
CA GLY A 272 -5.95 0.00 -0.74
C GLY A 272 -4.49 -0.16 -0.34
N VAL A 273 -4.23 -0.77 0.81
CA VAL A 273 -2.89 -1.06 1.30
C VAL A 273 -2.58 -2.54 1.14
N GLY A 274 -1.40 -2.87 0.65
CA GLY A 274 -0.93 -4.23 0.45
C GLY A 274 -0.60 -4.98 1.75
N HIS A 275 -0.09 -6.19 1.58
CA HIS A 275 0.43 -7.01 2.66
C HIS A 275 1.82 -7.50 2.26
N PHE A 276 2.85 -6.91 2.84
CA PHE A 276 4.28 -7.19 2.56
C PHE A 276 4.70 -6.98 1.08
N LEU A 277 4.02 -6.13 0.32
CA LEU A 277 4.38 -5.80 -1.07
C LEU A 277 4.19 -4.31 -1.33
N ASN A 278 3.12 -3.97 -2.03
CA ASN A 278 2.91 -2.58 -2.43
C ASN A 278 2.12 -1.84 -1.35
N VAL A 279 2.59 -0.66 -0.94
CA VAL A 279 1.80 0.23 -0.09
C VAL A 279 0.51 0.62 -0.82
N HIS A 280 0.59 1.05 -2.07
CA HIS A 280 -0.56 1.27 -2.93
C HIS A 280 -0.98 -0.04 -3.61
N GLU A 281 -1.94 -0.76 -3.06
CA GLU A 281 -2.46 -2.00 -3.63
C GLU A 281 -4.00 -1.99 -3.66
N GLY A 282 -4.55 -1.73 -4.88
CA GLY A 282 -5.99 -1.86 -5.12
C GLY A 282 -6.50 -3.31 -5.04
N PRO A 283 -7.74 -3.54 -5.46
CA PRO A 283 -8.51 -2.78 -6.46
C PRO A 283 -9.36 -1.61 -5.93
N GLN A 284 -9.57 -1.51 -4.61
CA GLN A 284 -10.37 -0.47 -3.98
C GLN A 284 -9.56 0.83 -3.81
N SER A 285 -10.27 1.96 -3.76
CA SER A 285 -9.72 3.28 -3.43
C SER A 285 -10.84 4.19 -2.95
N ILE A 286 -10.53 5.20 -2.17
CA ILE A 286 -11.44 6.27 -1.74
C ILE A 286 -10.97 7.55 -2.42
N ARG A 287 -11.65 7.95 -3.50
CA ARG A 287 -11.29 9.10 -4.34
C ARG A 287 -12.44 9.50 -5.24
N MET A 288 -12.44 10.73 -5.75
CA MET A 288 -13.50 11.25 -6.62
C MET A 288 -13.73 10.42 -7.89
N ASN A 289 -12.69 9.83 -8.45
CA ASN A 289 -12.80 9.03 -9.66
C ASN A 289 -13.64 7.78 -9.42
N GLU A 290 -14.57 7.51 -10.31
CA GLU A 290 -15.38 6.30 -10.25
C GLU A 290 -14.53 5.03 -10.32
N ASN A 291 -14.77 4.17 -9.34
CA ASN A 291 -14.20 2.84 -9.26
C ASN A 291 -15.33 1.85 -8.95
N PRO A 292 -15.63 0.89 -9.83
CA PRO A 292 -16.75 -0.02 -9.65
C PRO A 292 -16.55 -1.02 -8.49
N VAL A 293 -15.38 -1.06 -7.89
CA VAL A 293 -15.06 -1.97 -6.78
C VAL A 293 -15.75 -1.47 -5.52
N THR A 294 -16.56 -2.35 -4.92
CA THR A 294 -17.21 -2.09 -3.65
C THR A 294 -16.29 -2.42 -2.47
N LEU A 295 -16.40 -1.65 -1.42
CA LEU A 295 -15.69 -1.92 -0.18
C LEU A 295 -16.30 -3.14 0.53
N ARG A 296 -15.46 -4.01 1.07
CA ARG A 296 -15.86 -5.24 1.75
C ARG A 296 -15.15 -5.37 3.10
N PRO A 297 -15.76 -6.04 4.08
CA PRO A 297 -15.06 -6.43 5.30
C PRO A 297 -13.75 -7.18 4.98
N GLY A 298 -12.69 -6.88 5.71
CA GLY A 298 -11.34 -7.42 5.48
C GLY A 298 -10.48 -6.65 4.48
N MET A 299 -11.02 -5.64 3.78
CA MET A 299 -10.20 -4.71 3.00
C MET A 299 -9.53 -3.68 3.91
N VAL A 300 -8.26 -3.39 3.62
CA VAL A 300 -7.49 -2.33 4.29
C VAL A 300 -7.39 -1.14 3.35
N THR A 301 -7.70 0.04 3.87
CA THR A 301 -7.60 1.31 3.14
C THR A 301 -6.88 2.35 3.99
N SER A 302 -6.10 3.21 3.36
CA SER A 302 -5.63 4.43 3.98
C SER A 302 -6.79 5.44 4.16
N ASN A 303 -6.57 6.41 5.06
CA ASN A 303 -7.48 7.54 5.32
C ASN A 303 -6.63 8.80 5.51
N GLU A 304 -6.44 9.56 4.46
CA GLU A 304 -5.42 10.58 4.34
C GLU A 304 -5.90 11.88 3.66
N PRO A 305 -7.01 12.48 4.09
CA PRO A 305 -7.38 13.81 3.61
C PRO A 305 -6.27 14.80 3.95
N GLY A 306 -5.99 15.75 3.06
CA GLY A 306 -4.91 16.70 3.23
C GLY A 306 -5.24 18.09 2.71
N ARG A 307 -4.45 19.09 3.12
CA ARG A 307 -4.37 20.40 2.48
C ARG A 307 -2.90 20.65 2.13
N LEU A 308 -2.67 20.96 0.90
CA LEU A 308 -1.36 21.28 0.34
C LEU A 308 -1.27 22.77 0.04
#